data_a2f77fb9f43270fcaa329d9ed759510e
#
_entry.id   a2f77fb9f43270fcaa329d9ed759510e
#
_cell.length_a   1.000
_cell.length_b   1.000
_cell.length_c   1.000
_cell.angle_alpha   90.00
_cell.angle_beta   90.00
_cell.angle_gamma   90.00
#
_symmetry.space_group_name_H-M   'P 1'
#
loop_
_entity.id
_entity.type
_entity.pdbx_description
1 polymer ?
#
loop_
_entity_poly.entity_id
_entity_poly.type
_entity_poly.pdbx_seq_one_letter_code
_entity_poly.pdbx_strand_id
1 'polypeptide(L)'
;AIELWRGPASAVLGGNALHGAVNVITPTPSENVIGVEVGPYDFHRVNLQAGTQVGKHQFGIALVSADSGGYRADSGYGQQKLHLSHLTDWSGWSVKNQATLTLLNQETGGYVGGFEAYDDAVLRRSNPNPEAFRDAWSGRINSELQKDTWTLKPYLRRSKMQFLQHFLPGQPLEDNDQTSGGLIVDYDLSQSNTQLHLGGQIEFMSGGLREFQASPTTGSAFLVATRPAGLHYDYDVDSQLLAGFYDLVHSLSDDLRLINSLRLEYLNYDYTNNHITGNTRDDGTTCSRGGCLYTRPASREDDFSNVGASLGVERDLDDAALVYATISTGFRPPQVTELYRLRGGQTIADLNSERLNALEVGYKNENLTVAAFAEKTRNFILRDSDAFNVSDGRTRSVGVEFSGNVNFGAHRFDLVTSYAEHKYDFDRAADGREQISDGNFLDSAPRWLGQLRWSSKLGERAEQELELSGVGSHYVNAANTAKYDGHFVLNWRVQWQATEKAEISLRVMNVLDERYADRADFAFGNYRYFPALPRQFYLGARYTLD
;
A
#
# COMPACT_ATOMS: atom_id res chain seq x y z
N ALA A 1 3.94 0.23 17.05
CA ALA A 1 3.46 -1.09 16.65
C ALA A 1 2.99 -1.06 15.20
N ILE A 2 2.89 -2.24 14.59
CA ILE A 2 2.26 -2.44 13.27
C ILE A 2 1.17 -3.48 13.47
N GLU A 3 -0.03 -3.14 13.06
CA GLU A 3 -1.21 -4.02 13.10
C GLU A 3 -1.62 -4.37 11.67
N LEU A 4 -1.92 -5.64 11.43
CA LEU A 4 -2.42 -6.13 10.16
C LEU A 4 -3.87 -6.57 10.32
N TRP A 5 -4.74 -5.97 9.52
CA TRP A 5 -6.14 -6.37 9.37
C TRP A 5 -6.23 -7.20 8.09
N ARG A 6 -6.65 -8.44 8.21
CA ARG A 6 -6.80 -9.38 7.08
C ARG A 6 -8.24 -9.42 6.62
N GLY A 7 -8.45 -9.67 5.33
CA GLY A 7 -9.78 -9.69 4.74
C GLY A 7 -10.47 -8.32 4.71
N PRO A 8 -11.73 -8.25 4.32
CA PRO A 8 -12.47 -7.00 4.19
C PRO A 8 -12.60 -6.25 5.52
N ALA A 9 -11.91 -5.11 5.63
CA ALA A 9 -11.93 -4.25 6.81
C ALA A 9 -12.72 -2.94 6.58
N SER A 10 -13.49 -2.84 5.50
CA SER A 10 -14.23 -1.62 5.14
C SER A 10 -15.29 -1.22 6.17
N ALA A 11 -15.84 -2.17 6.92
CA ALA A 11 -16.80 -1.89 7.99
C ALA A 11 -16.21 -1.01 9.11
N VAL A 12 -14.91 -1.14 9.38
CA VAL A 12 -14.20 -0.37 10.42
C VAL A 12 -13.42 0.78 9.81
N LEU A 13 -12.68 0.53 8.71
CA LEU A 13 -11.67 1.45 8.17
C LEU A 13 -12.12 2.23 6.93
N GLY A 14 -13.31 1.93 6.39
CA GLY A 14 -13.87 2.62 5.22
C GLY A 14 -13.41 2.05 3.88
N GLY A 15 -13.71 2.80 2.82
CA GLY A 15 -13.34 2.45 1.45
C GLY A 15 -11.84 2.22 1.30
N ASN A 16 -11.45 1.41 0.31
CA ASN A 16 -10.07 0.97 0.05
C ASN A 16 -9.50 -0.09 1.02
N ALA A 17 -10.13 -0.39 2.15
CA ALA A 17 -9.79 -1.54 3.00
C ALA A 17 -10.45 -2.84 2.51
N LEU A 18 -10.41 -3.09 1.19
CA LEU A 18 -11.12 -4.18 0.52
C LEU A 18 -10.54 -5.54 0.86
N HIS A 19 -9.20 -5.66 0.84
CA HIS A 19 -8.47 -6.91 1.11
C HIS A 19 -7.69 -6.89 2.43
N GLY A 20 -7.83 -5.81 3.20
CA GLY A 20 -7.17 -5.62 4.48
C GLY A 20 -6.57 -4.24 4.64
N ALA A 21 -5.91 -4.04 5.78
CA ALA A 21 -5.24 -2.79 6.09
C ALA A 21 -3.99 -2.99 6.95
N VAL A 22 -3.08 -2.05 6.85
CA VAL A 22 -1.89 -1.95 7.73
C VAL A 22 -2.03 -0.69 8.56
N ASN A 23 -2.11 -0.84 9.88
CA ASN A 23 -2.12 0.28 10.82
C ASN A 23 -0.74 0.46 11.44
N VAL A 24 -0.14 1.64 11.29
CA VAL A 24 1.15 1.97 11.88
C VAL A 24 0.94 2.90 13.06
N ILE A 25 1.16 2.38 14.27
CA ILE A 25 1.06 3.13 15.51
C ILE A 25 2.44 3.68 15.85
N THR A 26 2.62 4.98 15.67
CA THR A 26 3.87 5.67 15.96
C THR A 26 3.97 5.96 17.45
N PRO A 27 5.00 5.43 18.16
CA PRO A 27 5.21 5.75 19.56
C PRO A 27 5.69 7.19 19.75
N THR A 28 5.45 7.75 20.92
CA THR A 28 6.13 8.98 21.35
C THR A 28 7.51 8.59 21.88
N PRO A 29 8.60 9.09 21.30
CA PRO A 29 9.95 8.85 21.82
C PRO A 29 10.07 9.26 23.29
N SER A 30 10.68 8.39 24.10
CA SER A 30 10.98 8.65 25.52
C SER A 30 12.48 8.63 25.80
N GLU A 31 13.27 8.13 24.87
CA GLU A 31 14.72 8.01 24.97
C GLU A 31 15.41 8.90 23.93
N ASN A 32 16.64 9.31 24.25
CA ASN A 32 17.50 10.04 23.33
C ASN A 32 18.42 9.05 22.63
N VAL A 33 18.29 8.91 21.32
CA VAL A 33 19.00 7.88 20.53
C VAL A 33 19.56 8.48 19.26
N ILE A 34 20.81 8.13 18.98
CA ILE A 34 21.45 8.33 17.68
C ILE A 34 21.71 6.97 17.07
N GLY A 35 21.30 6.79 15.81
CA GLY A 35 21.61 5.60 15.00
C GLY A 35 22.20 6.00 13.66
N VAL A 36 23.22 5.26 13.22
CA VAL A 36 23.80 5.39 11.89
C VAL A 36 23.87 4.02 11.25
N GLU A 37 23.67 3.96 9.95
CA GLU A 37 23.83 2.72 9.18
C GLU A 37 24.44 3.06 7.82
N VAL A 38 25.39 2.25 7.36
CA VAL A 38 26.03 2.35 6.06
C VAL A 38 25.90 1.03 5.30
N GLY A 39 25.88 1.10 3.99
CA GLY A 39 25.71 -0.07 3.13
C GLY A 39 26.30 0.15 1.72
N PRO A 40 26.05 -0.77 0.81
CA PRO A 40 26.52 -0.68 -0.57
C PRO A 40 25.82 0.46 -1.34
N TYR A 41 26.40 0.86 -2.46
CA TYR A 41 25.85 1.88 -3.37
C TYR A 41 25.66 3.22 -2.67
N ASP A 42 26.65 3.64 -1.88
CA ASP A 42 26.67 4.89 -1.12
C ASP A 42 25.49 5.02 -0.14
N PHE A 43 24.88 3.87 0.24
CA PHE A 43 23.78 3.90 1.20
C PHE A 43 24.26 4.37 2.57
N HIS A 44 23.60 5.38 3.09
CA HIS A 44 23.75 5.81 4.47
C HIS A 44 22.42 6.24 5.06
N ARG A 45 22.22 5.96 6.33
CA ARG A 45 21.03 6.34 7.10
C ARG A 45 21.42 6.85 8.46
N VAL A 46 20.82 7.97 8.86
CA VAL A 46 20.92 8.55 10.19
C VAL A 46 19.53 8.59 10.80
N ASN A 47 19.42 8.11 12.05
CA ASN A 47 18.21 8.16 12.86
C ASN A 47 18.52 8.95 14.13
N LEU A 48 17.70 9.93 14.43
CA LEU A 48 17.77 10.71 15.68
C LEU A 48 16.42 10.61 16.37
N GLN A 49 16.43 10.29 17.65
CA GLN A 49 15.24 10.33 18.51
C GLN A 49 15.56 11.11 19.77
N ALA A 50 14.63 11.90 20.23
CA ALA A 50 14.72 12.54 21.53
C ALA A 50 13.32 12.65 22.16
N GLY A 51 13.28 12.46 23.47
CA GLY A 51 12.06 12.61 24.27
C GLY A 51 12.35 13.39 25.54
N THR A 52 11.39 14.21 25.96
CA THR A 52 11.48 14.94 27.24
C THR A 52 10.10 15.09 27.86
N GLN A 53 10.09 15.19 29.19
CA GLN A 53 8.88 15.44 29.95
C GLN A 53 9.03 16.75 30.72
N VAL A 54 8.06 17.65 30.57
CA VAL A 54 8.00 18.94 31.27
C VAL A 54 6.64 19.06 31.97
N GLY A 55 6.62 18.80 33.24
CA GLY A 55 5.36 18.70 33.99
C GLY A 55 4.49 17.56 33.47
N LYS A 56 3.27 17.87 33.03
CA LYS A 56 2.34 16.90 32.44
C LYS A 56 2.49 16.77 30.92
N HIS A 57 3.41 17.49 30.29
CA HIS A 57 3.64 17.45 28.85
C HIS A 57 4.80 16.53 28.53
N GLN A 58 4.57 15.56 27.68
CA GLN A 58 5.63 14.71 27.09
C GLN A 58 5.80 15.10 25.62
N PHE A 59 7.01 15.41 25.23
CA PHE A 59 7.39 15.75 23.86
C PHE A 59 8.32 14.69 23.29
N GLY A 60 8.14 14.39 22.02
CA GLY A 60 9.02 13.50 21.28
C GLY A 60 9.30 14.03 19.88
N ILE A 61 10.54 13.81 19.42
CA ILE A 61 10.99 14.06 18.06
C ILE A 61 11.70 12.84 17.54
N ALA A 62 11.43 12.49 16.28
CA ALA A 62 12.23 11.50 15.55
C ALA A 62 12.52 12.05 14.14
N LEU A 63 13.79 11.96 13.75
CA LEU A 63 14.29 12.35 12.43
C LEU A 63 15.00 11.16 11.80
N VAL A 64 14.68 10.89 10.54
CA VAL A 64 15.37 9.89 9.70
C VAL A 64 15.81 10.57 8.42
N SER A 65 17.09 10.43 8.07
CA SER A 65 17.63 10.75 6.74
C SER A 65 18.25 9.50 6.17
N ALA A 66 17.88 9.13 4.95
CA ALA A 66 18.43 7.99 4.23
C ALA A 66 18.71 8.38 2.78
N ASP A 67 19.87 8.01 2.30
CA ASP A 67 20.31 8.27 0.94
C ASP A 67 20.97 7.02 0.37
N SER A 68 20.88 6.84 -0.96
CA SER A 68 21.52 5.75 -1.70
C SER A 68 21.79 6.18 -3.14
N GLY A 69 22.94 5.84 -3.70
CA GLY A 69 23.24 6.03 -5.11
C GLY A 69 22.57 5.01 -6.04
N GLY A 70 21.90 3.99 -5.48
CA GLY A 70 21.18 2.97 -6.24
C GLY A 70 22.06 1.85 -6.80
N TYR A 71 21.47 0.67 -6.97
CA TYR A 71 22.13 -0.50 -7.57
C TYR A 71 22.24 -0.40 -9.09
N ARG A 72 21.21 0.10 -9.73
CA ARG A 72 21.13 0.33 -11.18
C ARG A 72 21.69 1.72 -11.48
N ALA A 73 22.09 1.95 -12.72
CA ALA A 73 22.47 3.29 -13.16
C ALA A 73 21.28 4.27 -12.94
N ASP A 74 21.58 5.47 -12.45
CA ASP A 74 20.60 6.53 -12.23
C ASP A 74 19.31 6.02 -11.55
N SER A 75 19.46 5.40 -10.37
CA SER A 75 18.37 4.82 -9.57
C SER A 75 18.49 5.12 -8.08
N GLY A 76 19.18 6.21 -7.74
CA GLY A 76 19.39 6.64 -6.38
C GLY A 76 18.16 7.29 -5.77
N TYR A 77 18.22 7.53 -4.45
CA TYR A 77 17.19 8.29 -3.74
C TYR A 77 17.77 9.00 -2.52
N GLY A 78 17.13 10.11 -2.16
CA GLY A 78 17.23 10.77 -0.86
C GLY A 78 15.87 10.86 -0.20
N GLN A 79 15.78 10.50 1.07
CA GLN A 79 14.53 10.57 1.83
C GLN A 79 14.77 11.11 3.23
N GLN A 80 14.00 12.14 3.65
CA GLN A 80 14.00 12.69 5.00
C GLN A 80 12.61 12.56 5.61
N LYS A 81 12.54 12.14 6.87
CA LYS A 81 11.31 12.02 7.65
C LYS A 81 11.47 12.69 8.99
N LEU A 82 10.55 13.58 9.32
CA LEU A 82 10.41 14.19 10.64
C LEU A 82 9.10 13.74 11.27
N HIS A 83 9.16 13.30 12.50
CA HIS A 83 7.99 13.02 13.33
C HIS A 83 8.10 13.80 14.65
N LEU A 84 7.05 14.53 14.96
CA LEU A 84 6.87 15.25 16.23
C LEU A 84 5.68 14.66 16.96
N SER A 85 5.78 14.52 18.27
CA SER A 85 4.69 14.05 19.11
C SER A 85 4.62 14.84 20.42
N HIS A 86 3.41 15.04 20.91
CA HIS A 86 3.13 15.70 22.18
C HIS A 86 1.95 15.01 22.87
N LEU A 87 2.17 14.56 24.09
CA LEU A 87 1.13 14.00 24.96
C LEU A 87 0.91 14.92 26.15
N THR A 88 -0.33 15.10 26.53
CA THR A 88 -0.69 15.89 27.72
C THR A 88 -2.10 15.55 28.20
N ASP A 89 -2.38 15.88 29.45
CA ASP A 89 -3.76 15.95 29.97
C ASP A 89 -4.22 17.39 30.05
N TRP A 90 -5.35 17.70 29.43
CA TRP A 90 -5.94 19.04 29.42
C TRP A 90 -7.42 18.98 29.79
N SER A 91 -7.80 19.57 30.92
CA SER A 91 -9.20 19.60 31.40
C SER A 91 -9.92 18.27 31.40
N GLY A 92 -9.18 17.19 31.77
CA GLY A 92 -9.71 15.82 31.80
C GLY A 92 -9.69 15.10 30.45
N TRP A 93 -9.20 15.76 29.37
CA TRP A 93 -8.92 15.11 28.10
C TRP A 93 -7.47 14.57 28.09
N SER A 94 -7.29 13.33 27.72
CA SER A 94 -5.99 12.83 27.26
C SER A 94 -5.80 13.29 25.81
N VAL A 95 -4.71 13.98 25.54
CA VAL A 95 -4.45 14.61 24.23
C VAL A 95 -3.13 14.12 23.69
N LYS A 96 -3.17 13.48 22.52
CA LYS A 96 -2.00 13.07 21.74
C LYS A 96 -1.98 13.83 20.41
N ASN A 97 -1.01 14.70 20.24
CA ASN A 97 -0.80 15.45 18.99
C ASN A 97 0.40 14.86 18.25
N GLN A 98 0.29 14.76 16.94
CA GLN A 98 1.35 14.24 16.08
C GLN A 98 1.46 15.12 14.82
N ALA A 99 2.70 15.36 14.39
CA ALA A 99 2.99 15.96 13.09
C ALA A 99 4.07 15.17 12.38
N THR A 100 3.90 14.93 11.09
CA THR A 100 4.88 14.23 10.26
C THR A 100 5.16 15.02 9.00
N LEU A 101 6.42 15.02 8.56
CA LEU A 101 6.86 15.55 7.28
C LEU A 101 7.75 14.51 6.61
N THR A 102 7.50 14.23 5.34
CA THR A 102 8.35 13.37 4.51
C THR A 102 8.73 14.12 3.25
N LEU A 103 10.02 14.10 2.92
CA LEU A 103 10.58 14.58 1.68
C LEU A 103 11.18 13.39 0.94
N LEU A 104 10.98 13.31 -0.36
CA LEU A 104 11.53 12.26 -1.24
C LEU A 104 12.04 12.90 -2.52
N ASN A 105 13.29 12.59 -2.85
CA ASN A 105 13.89 12.78 -4.17
C ASN A 105 14.35 11.41 -4.64
N GLN A 106 13.86 10.94 -5.78
CA GLN A 106 14.11 9.59 -6.26
C GLN A 106 14.29 9.56 -7.77
N GLU A 107 15.38 8.95 -8.21
CA GLU A 107 15.55 8.51 -9.59
C GLU A 107 14.76 7.20 -9.79
N THR A 108 13.92 7.14 -10.82
CA THR A 108 13.04 5.99 -11.05
C THR A 108 13.53 5.16 -12.23
N GLY A 109 14.16 4.01 -11.98
CA GLY A 109 14.61 3.11 -13.02
C GLY A 109 13.43 2.42 -13.73
N GLY A 110 13.43 2.43 -15.08
CA GLY A 110 12.48 1.67 -15.88
C GLY A 110 12.67 0.14 -15.76
N TYR A 111 11.74 -0.63 -16.29
CA TYR A 111 11.88 -2.09 -16.38
C TYR A 111 12.97 -2.50 -17.38
N VAL A 112 13.52 -3.70 -17.20
CA VAL A 112 14.34 -4.38 -18.22
C VAL A 112 13.48 -5.37 -18.97
N GLY A 113 13.64 -5.44 -20.29
CA GLY A 113 12.81 -6.27 -21.19
C GLY A 113 13.53 -7.51 -21.69
N GLY A 114 12.78 -8.59 -21.91
CA GLY A 114 13.24 -9.87 -22.41
C GLY A 114 12.99 -11.01 -21.43
N PHE A 115 12.94 -12.24 -21.94
CA PHE A 115 12.76 -13.43 -21.07
C PHE A 115 13.94 -13.54 -20.09
N GLU A 116 13.64 -13.64 -18.80
CA GLU A 116 14.64 -13.70 -17.70
C GLU A 116 15.69 -12.57 -17.69
N ALA A 117 15.35 -11.41 -18.23
CA ALA A 117 16.30 -10.27 -18.29
C ALA A 117 16.80 -9.81 -16.90
N TYR A 118 16.11 -10.15 -15.82
CA TYR A 118 16.55 -9.91 -14.44
C TYR A 118 17.79 -10.73 -14.04
N ASP A 119 18.05 -11.86 -14.71
CA ASP A 119 19.22 -12.72 -14.45
C ASP A 119 20.47 -12.29 -15.26
N ASP A 120 20.29 -11.55 -16.36
CA ASP A 120 21.40 -11.04 -17.15
C ASP A 120 22.23 -10.01 -16.37
N ALA A 121 23.55 -10.25 -16.29
CA ALA A 121 24.47 -9.45 -15.48
C ALA A 121 24.56 -7.96 -15.89
N VAL A 122 24.31 -7.64 -17.17
CA VAL A 122 24.36 -6.28 -17.71
C VAL A 122 22.98 -5.63 -17.61
N LEU A 123 21.94 -6.32 -18.08
CA LEU A 123 20.58 -5.78 -18.10
C LEU A 123 20.07 -5.45 -16.69
N ARG A 124 20.32 -6.31 -15.70
CA ARG A 124 19.87 -6.06 -14.31
C ARG A 124 20.45 -4.79 -13.67
N ARG A 125 21.58 -4.28 -14.20
CA ARG A 125 22.19 -3.03 -13.75
C ARG A 125 21.86 -1.84 -14.64
N SER A 126 21.30 -2.06 -15.81
CA SER A 126 20.95 -1.00 -16.74
C SER A 126 19.70 -0.23 -16.29
N ASN A 127 19.63 1.04 -16.65
CA ASN A 127 18.45 1.87 -16.56
C ASN A 127 18.10 2.39 -17.96
N PRO A 128 17.01 1.95 -18.58
CA PRO A 128 16.60 2.45 -19.90
C PRO A 128 16.06 3.89 -19.87
N ASN A 129 15.84 4.45 -18.68
CA ASN A 129 15.24 5.76 -18.47
C ASN A 129 16.04 6.56 -17.44
N PRO A 130 17.30 6.95 -17.74
CA PRO A 130 18.17 7.61 -16.76
C PRO A 130 17.66 9.01 -16.33
N GLU A 131 16.81 9.63 -17.15
CA GLU A 131 16.20 10.93 -16.88
C GLU A 131 14.97 10.86 -15.95
N ALA A 132 14.49 9.64 -15.63
CA ALA A 132 13.24 9.47 -14.90
C ALA A 132 13.41 9.75 -13.40
N PHE A 133 12.50 10.54 -12.85
CA PHE A 133 12.54 10.93 -11.44
C PHE A 133 11.15 11.02 -10.82
N ARG A 134 11.15 11.05 -9.50
CA ARG A 134 10.00 11.38 -8.65
C ARG A 134 10.47 12.26 -7.51
N ASP A 135 9.92 13.47 -7.42
CA ASP A 135 10.10 14.39 -6.30
C ASP A 135 8.77 14.54 -5.57
N ALA A 136 8.77 14.31 -4.28
CA ALA A 136 7.54 14.36 -3.51
C ALA A 136 7.77 14.87 -2.09
N TRP A 137 6.74 15.49 -1.53
CA TRP A 137 6.67 15.76 -0.10
C TRP A 137 5.27 15.49 0.42
N SER A 138 5.18 15.12 1.69
CA SER A 138 3.91 14.99 2.38
C SER A 138 4.02 15.47 3.82
N GLY A 139 3.02 16.24 4.26
CA GLY A 139 2.87 16.70 5.64
C GLY A 139 1.52 16.26 6.21
N ARG A 140 1.51 15.88 7.49
CA ARG A 140 0.30 15.49 8.21
C ARG A 140 0.38 16.02 9.64
N ILE A 141 -0.75 16.56 10.12
CA ILE A 141 -0.98 16.88 11.52
C ILE A 141 -2.25 16.17 11.96
N ASN A 142 -2.21 15.49 13.07
CA ASN A 142 -3.39 14.86 13.66
C ASN A 142 -3.34 14.92 15.18
N SER A 143 -4.52 14.94 15.79
CA SER A 143 -4.69 14.83 17.24
C SER A 143 -5.62 13.66 17.56
N GLU A 144 -5.42 13.05 18.70
CA GLU A 144 -6.35 12.12 19.33
C GLU A 144 -6.69 12.68 20.72
N LEU A 145 -7.96 12.96 20.93
CA LEU A 145 -8.48 13.52 22.17
C LEU A 145 -9.45 12.52 22.78
N GLN A 146 -9.14 12.04 23.97
CA GLN A 146 -9.96 11.04 24.67
C GLN A 146 -10.44 11.60 26.01
N LYS A 147 -11.72 11.50 26.26
CA LYS A 147 -12.34 11.81 27.55
C LYS A 147 -13.56 10.97 27.79
N ASP A 148 -13.60 10.28 28.91
CA ASP A 148 -14.67 9.35 29.27
C ASP A 148 -14.94 8.36 28.13
N THR A 149 -16.11 8.45 27.50
CA THR A 149 -16.56 7.61 26.40
C THR A 149 -16.26 8.21 25.00
N TRP A 150 -15.74 9.43 24.92
CA TRP A 150 -15.51 10.12 23.65
C TRP A 150 -14.08 10.00 23.17
N THR A 151 -13.90 9.72 21.89
CA THR A 151 -12.64 9.86 21.17
C THR A 151 -12.84 10.73 19.93
N LEU A 152 -12.07 11.80 19.80
CA LEU A 152 -12.08 12.73 18.67
C LEU A 152 -10.74 12.69 17.96
N LYS A 153 -10.73 12.51 16.62
CA LYS A 153 -9.50 12.41 15.82
C LYS A 153 -9.54 13.40 14.64
N PRO A 154 -9.32 14.70 14.88
CA PRO A 154 -9.14 15.66 13.79
C PRO A 154 -7.79 15.46 13.10
N TYR A 155 -7.75 15.68 11.78
CA TYR A 155 -6.52 15.62 10.99
C TYR A 155 -6.52 16.59 9.82
N LEU A 156 -5.31 16.97 9.41
CA LEU A 156 -5.02 17.71 8.19
C LEU A 156 -3.81 17.06 7.52
N ARG A 157 -3.86 16.88 6.21
CA ARG A 157 -2.75 16.37 5.41
C ARG A 157 -2.63 17.08 4.07
N ARG A 158 -1.40 17.23 3.61
CA ARG A 158 -1.09 17.76 2.28
C ARG A 158 0.06 16.98 1.67
N SER A 159 -0.03 16.74 0.38
CA SER A 159 1.05 16.12 -0.40
C SER A 159 1.16 16.79 -1.77
N LYS A 160 2.37 16.75 -2.31
CA LYS A 160 2.66 17.17 -3.68
C LYS A 160 3.68 16.21 -4.28
N MET A 161 3.55 15.89 -5.57
CA MET A 161 4.48 15.04 -6.30
C MET A 161 4.66 15.54 -7.73
N GLN A 162 5.91 15.55 -8.19
CA GLN A 162 6.27 15.60 -9.59
C GLN A 162 6.86 14.26 -10.00
N PHE A 163 6.41 13.73 -11.13
CA PHE A 163 6.82 12.42 -11.60
C PHE A 163 6.95 12.38 -13.13
N LEU A 164 8.16 12.14 -13.64
CA LEU A 164 8.35 11.87 -15.05
C LEU A 164 7.88 10.45 -15.37
N GLN A 165 6.79 10.34 -16.12
CA GLN A 165 6.14 9.07 -16.45
C GLN A 165 6.89 8.35 -17.58
N HIS A 166 8.06 7.84 -17.27
CA HIS A 166 8.97 7.19 -18.22
C HIS A 166 8.38 5.96 -18.92
N PHE A 167 7.37 5.31 -18.33
CA PHE A 167 6.67 4.16 -18.90
C PHE A 167 5.63 4.53 -19.96
N LEU A 168 5.27 5.81 -20.11
CA LEU A 168 4.40 6.29 -21.15
C LEU A 168 5.19 6.83 -22.35
N PRO A 169 4.74 6.59 -23.59
CA PRO A 169 5.35 7.20 -24.75
C PRO A 169 5.35 8.73 -24.66
N GLY A 170 6.48 9.36 -24.97
CA GLY A 170 6.67 10.81 -24.87
C GLY A 170 6.99 11.31 -23.46
N GLN A 171 7.01 10.43 -22.46
CA GLN A 171 7.45 10.68 -21.09
C GLN A 171 6.88 11.99 -20.50
N PRO A 172 5.56 12.12 -20.37
CA PRO A 172 4.99 13.33 -19.80
C PRO A 172 5.36 13.49 -18.34
N LEU A 173 5.56 14.74 -17.92
CA LEU A 173 5.70 15.12 -16.53
C LEU A 173 4.31 15.28 -15.90
N GLU A 174 4.06 14.54 -14.85
CA GLU A 174 2.91 14.70 -13.97
C GLU A 174 3.27 15.58 -12.77
N ASP A 175 2.48 16.60 -12.52
CA ASP A 175 2.50 17.42 -11.30
C ASP A 175 1.13 17.24 -10.65
N ASN A 176 1.11 16.68 -9.43
CA ASN A 176 -0.14 16.52 -8.68
C ASN A 176 0.02 16.98 -7.25
N ASP A 177 -1.07 17.50 -6.69
CA ASP A 177 -1.13 17.85 -5.28
C ASP A 177 -2.50 17.49 -4.69
N GLN A 178 -2.52 17.35 -3.38
CA GLN A 178 -3.73 17.04 -2.62
C GLN A 178 -3.64 17.63 -1.22
N THR A 179 -4.73 18.27 -0.80
CA THR A 179 -4.94 18.72 0.58
C THR A 179 -6.23 18.10 1.10
N SER A 180 -6.22 17.50 2.28
CA SER A 180 -7.45 17.02 2.90
C SER A 180 -7.44 17.25 4.41
N GLY A 181 -8.63 17.44 4.96
CA GLY A 181 -8.86 17.57 6.39
C GLY A 181 -10.16 16.88 6.79
N GLY A 182 -10.17 16.33 7.99
CA GLY A 182 -11.33 15.59 8.46
C GLY A 182 -11.37 15.43 9.97
N LEU A 183 -12.47 14.86 10.42
CA LEU A 183 -12.73 14.49 11.81
C LEU A 183 -13.35 13.09 11.86
N ILE A 184 -12.78 12.24 12.71
CA ILE A 184 -13.42 10.99 13.13
C ILE A 184 -13.87 11.18 14.57
N VAL A 185 -15.09 10.81 14.85
CA VAL A 185 -15.68 10.79 16.20
C VAL A 185 -16.03 9.37 16.53
N ASP A 186 -15.67 8.92 17.71
CA ASP A 186 -16.02 7.61 18.26
C ASP A 186 -16.59 7.79 19.65
N TYR A 187 -17.66 7.05 19.96
CA TYR A 187 -18.36 7.06 21.24
C TYR A 187 -18.52 5.65 21.76
N ASP A 188 -17.92 5.37 22.90
CA ASP A 188 -17.97 4.08 23.58
C ASP A 188 -19.24 3.96 24.44
N LEU A 189 -20.10 3.00 24.08
CA LEU A 189 -21.33 2.62 24.79
C LEU A 189 -21.19 1.26 25.51
N SER A 190 -19.96 0.81 25.75
CA SER A 190 -19.69 -0.51 26.32
C SER A 190 -20.30 -0.67 27.70
N GLN A 191 -20.89 -1.83 27.94
CA GLN A 191 -21.47 -2.28 29.21
C GLN A 191 -20.99 -3.72 29.47
N SER A 192 -21.29 -4.27 30.64
CA SER A 192 -20.74 -5.52 31.19
C SER A 192 -20.42 -6.64 30.18
N ASN A 193 -21.39 -7.01 29.35
CA ASN A 193 -21.24 -8.09 28.35
C ASN A 193 -21.30 -7.61 26.89
N THR A 194 -21.27 -6.29 26.67
CA THR A 194 -21.40 -5.68 25.35
C THR A 194 -20.37 -4.57 25.21
N GLN A 195 -19.48 -4.69 24.24
CA GLN A 195 -18.65 -3.59 23.78
C GLN A 195 -19.29 -3.02 22.52
N LEU A 196 -19.65 -1.75 22.54
CA LEU A 196 -20.30 -1.06 21.43
C LEU A 196 -19.65 0.30 21.22
N HIS A 197 -19.05 0.47 20.06
CA HIS A 197 -18.54 1.74 19.57
C HIS A 197 -19.43 2.27 18.47
N LEU A 198 -19.87 3.52 18.58
CA LEU A 198 -20.59 4.25 17.53
C LEU A 198 -19.70 5.35 17.02
N GLY A 199 -19.59 5.50 15.70
CA GLY A 199 -18.72 6.51 15.15
C GLY A 199 -19.25 7.20 13.91
N GLY A 200 -18.59 8.31 13.59
CA GLY A 200 -18.83 9.08 12.37
C GLY A 200 -17.54 9.65 11.83
N GLN A 201 -17.51 9.90 10.53
CA GLN A 201 -16.38 10.50 9.83
C GLN A 201 -16.88 11.52 8.82
N ILE A 202 -16.20 12.66 8.78
CA ILE A 202 -16.32 13.64 7.71
C ILE A 202 -14.92 13.98 7.21
N GLU A 203 -14.74 14.03 5.88
CA GLU A 203 -13.51 14.46 5.24
C GLU A 203 -13.82 15.35 4.03
N PHE A 204 -13.02 16.38 3.85
CA PHE A 204 -12.99 17.22 2.65
C PHE A 204 -11.60 17.12 2.04
N MET A 205 -11.54 16.96 0.71
CA MET A 205 -10.31 16.92 -0.04
C MET A 205 -10.41 17.83 -1.26
N SER A 206 -9.32 18.53 -1.55
CA SER A 206 -9.10 19.25 -2.80
C SER A 206 -7.74 18.85 -3.36
N GLY A 207 -7.67 18.56 -4.64
CA GLY A 207 -6.43 18.19 -5.32
C GLY A 207 -6.51 18.42 -6.81
N GLY A 208 -5.34 18.53 -7.44
CA GLY A 208 -5.21 18.76 -8.86
C GLY A 208 -4.20 17.83 -9.51
N LEU A 209 -4.31 17.67 -10.82
CA LEU A 209 -3.34 16.97 -11.65
C LEU A 209 -3.12 17.71 -12.96
N ARG A 210 -1.84 17.95 -13.26
CA ARG A 210 -1.39 18.49 -14.54
C ARG A 210 -0.39 17.51 -15.17
N GLU A 211 -0.67 17.06 -16.40
CA GLU A 211 0.23 16.22 -17.19
C GLU A 211 0.69 16.97 -18.44
N PHE A 212 1.99 17.24 -18.55
CA PHE A 212 2.59 17.98 -19.64
C PHE A 212 3.71 17.20 -20.30
N GLN A 213 3.64 17.03 -21.62
CA GLN A 213 4.69 16.41 -22.43
C GLN A 213 5.52 17.49 -23.14
N ALA A 214 6.79 17.64 -22.72
CA ALA A 214 7.65 18.69 -23.25
C ALA A 214 8.14 18.44 -24.69
N SER A 215 8.36 17.17 -25.05
CA SER A 215 8.96 16.79 -26.33
C SER A 215 8.03 15.93 -27.18
N PRO A 216 8.12 15.98 -28.52
CA PRO A 216 7.38 15.09 -29.38
C PRO A 216 7.67 13.61 -29.07
N THR A 217 6.63 12.77 -29.14
CA THR A 217 6.78 11.31 -28.98
C THR A 217 7.63 10.74 -30.11
N THR A 218 8.54 9.83 -29.77
CA THR A 218 9.34 9.05 -30.71
C THR A 218 8.84 7.61 -30.81
N GLY A 219 9.32 6.85 -31.79
CA GLY A 219 8.98 5.44 -31.95
C GLY A 219 8.00 5.18 -33.09
N SER A 220 6.94 4.41 -32.85
CA SER A 220 6.00 4.01 -33.92
C SER A 220 5.23 5.21 -34.49
N ALA A 221 4.93 5.16 -35.80
CA ALA A 221 4.14 6.19 -36.47
C ALA A 221 2.76 6.41 -35.83
N PHE A 222 2.20 5.37 -35.20
CA PHE A 222 0.95 5.47 -34.44
C PHE A 222 1.11 6.34 -33.19
N LEU A 223 2.15 6.09 -32.37
CA LEU A 223 2.40 6.85 -31.14
C LEU A 223 2.76 8.31 -31.45
N VAL A 224 3.61 8.56 -32.46
CA VAL A 224 3.93 9.92 -32.93
C VAL A 224 2.67 10.69 -33.35
N ALA A 225 1.72 10.01 -34.00
CA ALA A 225 0.49 10.63 -34.49
C ALA A 225 -0.55 10.90 -33.39
N THR A 226 -0.51 10.15 -32.28
CA THR A 226 -1.59 10.12 -31.28
C THR A 226 -1.17 10.57 -29.86
N ARG A 227 0.12 10.77 -29.62
CA ARG A 227 0.63 11.37 -28.36
C ARG A 227 1.53 12.57 -28.67
N PRO A 228 0.95 13.73 -28.98
CA PRO A 228 1.72 14.94 -29.27
C PRO A 228 2.37 15.51 -28.00
N ALA A 229 3.37 16.35 -28.17
CA ALA A 229 3.81 17.27 -27.13
C ALA A 229 2.67 18.25 -26.76
N GLY A 230 2.70 18.78 -25.57
CA GLY A 230 1.72 19.72 -25.05
C GLY A 230 1.04 19.23 -23.77
N LEU A 231 -0.01 19.91 -23.36
CA LEU A 231 -0.78 19.65 -22.16
C LEU A 231 -1.81 18.52 -22.42
N HIS A 232 -1.65 17.39 -21.72
CA HIS A 232 -2.54 16.24 -21.86
C HIS A 232 -3.73 16.32 -20.92
N TYR A 233 -3.47 16.66 -19.63
CA TYR A 233 -4.48 16.82 -18.61
C TYR A 233 -4.17 18.05 -17.75
N ASP A 234 -5.23 18.75 -17.34
CA ASP A 234 -5.21 19.80 -16.34
C ASP A 234 -6.60 19.84 -15.71
N TYR A 235 -6.68 19.38 -14.46
CA TYR A 235 -7.96 19.30 -13.76
C TYR A 235 -7.81 19.39 -12.25
N ASP A 236 -8.88 19.83 -11.60
CA ASP A 236 -9.05 19.79 -10.16
C ASP A 236 -10.18 18.82 -9.77
N VAL A 237 -10.08 18.27 -8.57
CA VAL A 237 -11.13 17.43 -7.95
C VAL A 237 -11.29 17.85 -6.50
N ASP A 238 -12.50 18.25 -6.15
CA ASP A 238 -12.93 18.37 -4.77
C ASP A 238 -13.71 17.13 -4.36
N SER A 239 -13.52 16.64 -3.14
CA SER A 239 -14.31 15.51 -2.65
C SER A 239 -14.82 15.72 -1.23
N GLN A 240 -15.96 15.11 -0.95
CA GLN A 240 -16.60 15.07 0.35
C GLN A 240 -16.92 13.65 0.73
N LEU A 241 -16.46 13.21 1.90
CA LEU A 241 -16.79 11.91 2.47
C LEU A 241 -17.58 12.12 3.76
N LEU A 242 -18.70 11.40 3.86
CA LEU A 242 -19.50 11.30 5.08
C LEU A 242 -19.71 9.82 5.39
N ALA A 243 -19.43 9.40 6.62
CA ALA A 243 -19.70 8.04 7.05
C ALA A 243 -20.23 7.96 8.48
N GLY A 244 -21.11 7.00 8.71
CA GLY A 244 -21.50 6.54 10.03
C GLY A 244 -21.18 5.06 10.19
N PHE A 245 -20.74 4.63 11.37
CA PHE A 245 -20.36 3.26 11.62
C PHE A 245 -20.61 2.83 13.07
N TYR A 246 -20.71 1.54 13.26
CA TYR A 246 -20.61 0.95 14.59
C TYR A 246 -19.79 -0.34 14.57
N ASP A 247 -19.24 -0.68 15.72
CA ASP A 247 -18.56 -1.94 16.01
C ASP A 247 -19.08 -2.52 17.32
N LEU A 248 -19.53 -3.76 17.28
CA LEU A 248 -20.20 -4.46 18.38
C LEU A 248 -19.52 -5.80 18.66
N VAL A 249 -19.14 -6.02 19.90
CA VAL A 249 -18.80 -7.35 20.45
C VAL A 249 -19.76 -7.64 21.61
N HIS A 250 -20.56 -8.68 21.49
CA HIS A 250 -21.53 -9.07 22.51
C HIS A 250 -21.28 -10.49 23.01
N SER A 251 -21.04 -10.65 24.32
CA SER A 251 -20.86 -11.96 24.94
C SER A 251 -22.23 -12.62 25.13
N LEU A 252 -22.48 -13.71 24.40
CA LEU A 252 -23.70 -14.53 24.52
C LEU A 252 -23.58 -15.51 25.69
N SER A 253 -22.36 -15.96 25.99
CA SER A 253 -22.00 -16.75 27.18
C SER A 253 -20.56 -16.43 27.57
N ASP A 254 -20.03 -17.08 28.57
CA ASP A 254 -18.63 -16.89 29.02
C ASP A 254 -17.63 -17.28 27.93
N ASP A 255 -17.97 -18.21 27.03
CA ASP A 255 -17.13 -18.75 25.98
C ASP A 255 -17.55 -18.36 24.55
N LEU A 256 -18.68 -17.66 24.35
CA LEU A 256 -19.23 -17.37 23.04
C LEU A 256 -19.50 -15.87 22.85
N ARG A 257 -18.92 -15.28 21.81
CA ARG A 257 -19.10 -13.87 21.43
C ARG A 257 -19.68 -13.74 20.03
N LEU A 258 -20.57 -12.79 19.87
CA LEU A 258 -21.04 -12.27 18.59
C LEU A 258 -20.28 -11.00 18.26
N ILE A 259 -19.75 -10.91 17.04
CA ILE A 259 -19.06 -9.74 16.51
C ILE A 259 -19.88 -9.21 15.34
N ASN A 260 -20.16 -7.91 15.33
CA ASN A 260 -20.88 -7.28 14.22
C ASN A 260 -20.40 -5.85 14.01
N SER A 261 -20.11 -5.49 12.76
CA SER A 261 -19.72 -4.14 12.39
C SER A 261 -20.48 -3.70 11.15
N LEU A 262 -20.82 -2.42 11.08
CA LEU A 262 -21.50 -1.82 9.94
C LEU A 262 -20.93 -0.42 9.70
N ARG A 263 -20.72 -0.08 8.42
CA ARG A 263 -20.43 1.27 7.94
C ARG A 263 -21.29 1.61 6.76
N LEU A 264 -21.87 2.79 6.81
CA LEU A 264 -22.52 3.45 5.69
C LEU A 264 -21.64 4.63 5.29
N GLU A 265 -21.28 4.73 4.00
CA GLU A 265 -20.39 5.76 3.49
C GLU A 265 -20.94 6.38 2.22
N TYR A 266 -20.94 7.70 2.18
CA TYR A 266 -21.21 8.50 1.01
C TYR A 266 -19.96 9.27 0.62
N LEU A 267 -19.57 9.19 -0.65
CA LEU A 267 -18.44 9.88 -1.25
C LEU A 267 -18.91 10.61 -2.50
N ASN A 268 -18.62 11.91 -2.58
CA ASN A 268 -18.86 12.73 -3.76
C ASN A 268 -17.53 13.23 -4.31
N TYR A 269 -17.40 13.26 -5.63
CA TYR A 269 -16.34 13.94 -6.37
C TYR A 269 -16.95 15.03 -7.25
N ASP A 270 -16.41 16.25 -7.17
CA ASP A 270 -16.66 17.35 -8.08
C ASP A 270 -15.41 17.59 -8.92
N TYR A 271 -15.47 17.15 -10.19
CA TYR A 271 -14.37 17.22 -11.14
C TYR A 271 -14.52 18.44 -12.04
N THR A 272 -13.49 19.28 -12.04
CA THR A 272 -13.36 20.44 -12.92
C THR A 272 -12.25 20.24 -13.94
N ASN A 273 -12.61 20.16 -15.23
CA ASN A 273 -11.64 20.14 -16.31
C ASN A 273 -11.19 21.56 -16.66
N ASN A 274 -9.92 21.88 -16.43
CA ASN A 274 -9.32 23.20 -16.68
C ASN A 274 -8.80 23.35 -18.11
N HIS A 275 -9.07 22.38 -18.99
CA HIS A 275 -8.59 22.38 -20.37
C HIS A 275 -9.71 22.03 -21.36
N ILE A 276 -9.38 21.97 -22.66
CA ILE A 276 -10.32 21.62 -23.74
C ILE A 276 -10.80 20.17 -23.55
N THR A 277 -12.11 19.99 -23.50
CA THR A 277 -12.75 18.66 -23.42
C THR A 277 -12.50 17.84 -24.70
N GLY A 278 -12.32 16.53 -24.53
CA GLY A 278 -12.17 15.56 -25.62
C GLY A 278 -10.74 15.05 -25.82
N ASN A 279 -10.53 14.32 -26.90
CA ASN A 279 -9.27 13.67 -27.26
C ASN A 279 -8.48 14.46 -28.32
N THR A 280 -8.35 15.75 -28.11
CA THR A 280 -7.65 16.70 -28.98
C THR A 280 -6.28 17.07 -28.44
N ARG A 281 -5.45 17.70 -29.28
CA ARG A 281 -4.23 18.41 -28.85
C ARG A 281 -4.58 19.54 -27.88
N ASP A 282 -3.58 20.15 -27.30
CA ASP A 282 -3.74 21.29 -26.39
C ASP A 282 -4.29 22.55 -27.05
N ASP A 283 -4.13 22.70 -28.36
CA ASP A 283 -4.71 23.77 -29.17
C ASP A 283 -6.14 23.46 -29.73
N GLY A 284 -6.72 22.30 -29.37
CA GLY A 284 -8.03 21.84 -29.83
C GLY A 284 -8.01 21.13 -31.17
N THR A 285 -6.89 21.03 -31.87
CA THR A 285 -6.80 20.29 -33.14
C THR A 285 -6.84 18.78 -32.90
N THR A 286 -7.42 18.05 -33.83
CA THR A 286 -7.56 16.59 -33.71
C THR A 286 -6.23 15.89 -34.02
N CYS A 287 -5.83 14.93 -33.20
CA CYS A 287 -4.76 14.00 -33.51
C CYS A 287 -5.15 13.13 -34.71
N SER A 288 -4.18 12.73 -35.54
CA SER A 288 -4.40 11.77 -36.60
C SER A 288 -4.91 10.42 -36.06
N ARG A 289 -5.49 9.58 -36.91
CA ARG A 289 -5.97 8.23 -36.55
C ARG A 289 -7.08 8.20 -35.49
N GLY A 290 -8.02 9.16 -35.55
CA GLY A 290 -9.24 9.16 -34.75
C GLY A 290 -9.14 9.92 -33.41
N GLY A 291 -8.05 10.65 -33.19
CA GLY A 291 -7.85 11.47 -31.97
C GLY A 291 -6.61 11.09 -31.17
N CYS A 292 -6.36 11.82 -30.11
CA CYS A 292 -5.23 11.57 -29.20
C CYS A 292 -5.51 10.34 -28.31
N LEU A 293 -4.45 9.68 -27.83
CA LEU A 293 -4.55 8.51 -26.93
C LEU A 293 -4.97 8.85 -25.49
N TYR A 294 -5.33 10.07 -25.23
CA TYR A 294 -5.88 10.55 -23.97
C TYR A 294 -7.18 11.30 -24.24
N THR A 295 -8.07 11.28 -23.25
CA THR A 295 -9.34 12.02 -23.32
C THR A 295 -9.54 12.77 -22.01
N ARG A 296 -9.88 14.03 -22.12
CA ARG A 296 -10.30 14.90 -21.02
C ARG A 296 -11.83 14.89 -20.98
N PRO A 297 -12.46 14.30 -19.95
CA PRO A 297 -13.91 14.39 -19.81
C PRO A 297 -14.35 15.83 -19.56
N ALA A 298 -15.61 16.15 -19.83
CA ALA A 298 -16.22 17.39 -19.37
C ALA A 298 -16.31 17.40 -17.85
N SER A 299 -16.32 18.60 -17.25
CA SER A 299 -16.56 18.76 -15.81
C SER A 299 -17.85 18.08 -15.39
N ARG A 300 -17.81 17.35 -14.25
CA ARG A 300 -18.93 16.54 -13.78
C ARG A 300 -18.82 16.24 -12.29
N GLU A 301 -19.96 15.84 -11.72
CA GLU A 301 -20.02 15.28 -10.38
C GLU A 301 -20.26 13.76 -10.46
N ASP A 302 -19.63 13.01 -9.55
CA ASP A 302 -19.83 11.57 -9.38
C ASP A 302 -20.00 11.25 -7.89
N ASP A 303 -21.01 10.44 -7.55
CA ASP A 303 -21.30 10.06 -6.18
C ASP A 303 -21.38 8.54 -6.00
N PHE A 304 -20.98 8.09 -4.81
CA PHE A 304 -20.90 6.68 -4.46
C PHE A 304 -21.47 6.47 -3.06
N SER A 305 -22.50 5.63 -2.96
CA SER A 305 -23.04 5.17 -1.70
C SER A 305 -22.63 3.72 -1.46
N ASN A 306 -21.98 3.46 -0.33
CA ASN A 306 -21.37 2.18 -0.04
C ASN A 306 -21.76 1.66 1.33
N VAL A 307 -21.76 0.33 1.45
CA VAL A 307 -22.00 -0.39 2.71
C VAL A 307 -20.87 -1.40 2.92
N GLY A 308 -20.20 -1.29 4.06
CA GLY A 308 -19.30 -2.30 4.60
C GLY A 308 -19.94 -2.95 5.83
N ALA A 309 -19.92 -4.27 5.92
CA ALA A 309 -20.50 -4.98 7.06
C ALA A 309 -19.70 -6.23 7.40
N SER A 310 -19.74 -6.62 8.66
CA SER A 310 -19.14 -7.87 9.15
C SER A 310 -20.07 -8.48 10.19
N LEU A 311 -20.23 -9.79 10.15
CA LEU A 311 -20.92 -10.58 11.16
C LEU A 311 -20.09 -11.82 11.44
N GLY A 312 -19.73 -12.03 12.70
CA GLY A 312 -18.91 -13.16 13.12
C GLY A 312 -19.33 -13.73 14.46
N VAL A 313 -18.89 -14.94 14.69
CA VAL A 313 -18.95 -15.60 15.99
C VAL A 313 -17.57 -16.07 16.39
N GLU A 314 -17.22 -15.88 17.65
CA GLU A 314 -16.00 -16.40 18.26
C GLU A 314 -16.37 -17.29 19.43
N ARG A 315 -15.70 -18.42 19.56
CA ARG A 315 -15.85 -19.33 20.69
C ARG A 315 -14.48 -19.65 21.29
N ASP A 316 -14.35 -19.36 22.57
CA ASP A 316 -13.20 -19.80 23.35
C ASP A 316 -13.30 -21.33 23.58
N LEU A 317 -12.22 -22.04 23.29
CA LEU A 317 -12.11 -23.49 23.53
C LEU A 317 -11.51 -23.74 24.91
N ASP A 318 -10.62 -22.86 25.35
CA ASP A 318 -9.99 -22.79 26.66
C ASP A 318 -9.46 -21.35 26.87
N ASP A 319 -8.76 -21.09 27.96
CA ASP A 319 -8.25 -19.75 28.31
C ASP A 319 -7.25 -19.18 27.28
N ALA A 320 -6.73 -19.99 26.38
CA ALA A 320 -5.66 -19.61 25.45
C ALA A 320 -6.01 -19.79 23.96
N ALA A 321 -7.13 -20.41 23.64
CA ALA A 321 -7.46 -20.76 22.26
C ALA A 321 -8.93 -20.42 21.91
N LEU A 322 -9.14 -19.96 20.68
CA LEU A 322 -10.46 -19.69 20.13
C LEU A 322 -10.62 -20.19 18.69
N VAL A 323 -11.85 -20.46 18.31
CA VAL A 323 -12.29 -20.64 16.92
C VAL A 323 -13.24 -19.52 16.54
N TYR A 324 -13.23 -19.13 15.28
CA TYR A 324 -14.12 -18.08 14.78
C TYR A 324 -14.62 -18.39 13.37
N ALA A 325 -15.73 -17.79 13.03
CA ALA A 325 -16.26 -17.72 11.67
C ALA A 325 -16.85 -16.34 11.41
N THR A 326 -16.51 -15.74 10.28
CA THR A 326 -16.94 -14.40 9.91
C THR A 326 -17.38 -14.36 8.46
N ILE A 327 -18.52 -13.71 8.21
CA ILE A 327 -18.93 -13.25 6.88
C ILE A 327 -18.78 -11.74 6.83
N SER A 328 -18.23 -11.22 5.75
CA SER A 328 -17.99 -9.78 5.62
C SER A 328 -18.18 -9.29 4.19
N THR A 329 -18.49 -8.00 4.07
CA THR A 329 -18.51 -7.29 2.79
C THR A 329 -17.70 -6.01 2.91
N GLY A 330 -16.85 -5.80 1.91
CA GLY A 330 -16.06 -4.59 1.75
C GLY A 330 -16.34 -3.91 0.41
N PHE A 331 -15.88 -2.69 0.28
CA PHE A 331 -16.06 -1.89 -0.93
C PHE A 331 -14.83 -1.03 -1.24
N ARG A 332 -14.69 -0.66 -2.51
CA ARG A 332 -13.72 0.33 -2.98
C ARG A 332 -14.40 1.24 -4.02
N PRO A 333 -14.61 2.52 -3.72
CA PRO A 333 -15.07 3.48 -4.74
C PRO A 333 -14.04 3.59 -5.88
N PRO A 334 -14.47 3.93 -7.12
CA PRO A 334 -13.55 4.25 -8.18
C PRO A 334 -12.61 5.39 -7.78
N GLN A 335 -11.35 5.30 -8.21
CA GLN A 335 -10.37 6.35 -7.96
C GLN A 335 -10.50 7.47 -8.98
N VAL A 336 -10.09 8.68 -8.59
CA VAL A 336 -10.06 9.88 -9.44
C VAL A 336 -9.40 9.62 -10.81
N THR A 337 -8.29 8.89 -10.83
CA THR A 337 -7.59 8.55 -12.08
C THR A 337 -8.32 7.52 -12.94
N GLU A 338 -9.17 6.67 -12.35
CA GLU A 338 -10.02 5.72 -13.10
C GLU A 338 -11.21 6.44 -13.75
N LEU A 339 -11.73 7.50 -13.10
CA LEU A 339 -12.87 8.30 -13.58
C LEU A 339 -12.47 9.36 -14.59
N TYR A 340 -11.32 10.03 -14.42
CA TYR A 340 -11.04 11.30 -15.13
C TYR A 340 -9.77 11.28 -15.97
N ARG A 341 -8.90 10.26 -15.83
CA ARG A 341 -7.72 10.10 -16.69
C ARG A 341 -7.98 9.03 -17.75
N LEU A 342 -8.78 9.41 -18.76
CA LEU A 342 -9.36 8.47 -19.70
C LEU A 342 -8.48 8.24 -20.93
N ARG A 343 -8.62 7.08 -21.54
CA ARG A 343 -7.99 6.75 -22.83
C ARG A 343 -8.74 7.36 -23.99
N GLY A 344 -8.03 7.49 -25.11
CA GLY A 344 -8.57 8.07 -26.34
C GLY A 344 -9.88 7.40 -26.76
N GLY A 345 -10.93 8.24 -26.88
CA GLY A 345 -12.27 7.80 -27.27
C GLY A 345 -13.24 7.54 -26.11
N GLN A 346 -12.79 7.27 -24.91
CA GLN A 346 -13.66 7.19 -23.73
C GLN A 346 -13.98 8.60 -23.24
N THR A 347 -15.19 9.07 -23.40
CA THR A 347 -15.62 10.40 -22.96
C THR A 347 -16.12 10.43 -21.53
N ILE A 348 -16.60 9.31 -21.03
CA ILE A 348 -17.10 9.11 -19.67
C ILE A 348 -16.68 7.71 -19.21
N ALA A 349 -16.20 7.60 -17.97
CA ALA A 349 -16.10 6.35 -17.25
C ALA A 349 -17.25 6.28 -16.24
N ASP A 350 -18.26 5.47 -16.57
CA ASP A 350 -19.41 5.22 -15.69
C ASP A 350 -19.11 3.96 -14.88
N LEU A 351 -18.49 4.15 -13.70
CA LEU A 351 -17.95 3.07 -12.87
C LEU A 351 -18.76 2.89 -11.60
N ASN A 352 -18.95 1.64 -11.22
CA ASN A 352 -19.49 1.26 -9.92
C ASN A 352 -18.39 0.96 -8.92
N SER A 353 -18.66 1.12 -7.63
CA SER A 353 -17.76 0.67 -6.57
C SER A 353 -17.52 -0.84 -6.65
N GLU A 354 -16.28 -1.27 -6.52
CA GLU A 354 -15.94 -2.68 -6.31
C GLU A 354 -16.53 -3.17 -4.98
N ARG A 355 -16.98 -4.41 -4.96
CA ARG A 355 -17.56 -5.05 -3.77
C ARG A 355 -16.97 -6.44 -3.59
N LEU A 356 -16.39 -6.67 -2.42
CA LEU A 356 -15.87 -7.96 -1.99
C LEU A 356 -16.80 -8.56 -0.95
N ASN A 357 -17.17 -9.83 -1.12
CA ASN A 357 -17.83 -10.63 -0.08
C ASN A 357 -16.91 -11.76 0.31
N ALA A 358 -16.70 -11.97 1.60
CA ALA A 358 -15.80 -12.96 2.15
C ALA A 358 -16.47 -13.82 3.21
N LEU A 359 -16.05 -15.06 3.28
CA LEU A 359 -16.26 -15.99 4.38
C LEU A 359 -14.87 -16.40 4.89
N GLU A 360 -14.65 -16.27 6.18
CA GLU A 360 -13.44 -16.72 6.84
C GLU A 360 -13.79 -17.61 8.03
N VAL A 361 -13.04 -18.69 8.23
CA VAL A 361 -13.08 -19.51 9.43
C VAL A 361 -11.67 -19.73 9.93
N GLY A 362 -11.46 -19.68 11.23
CA GLY A 362 -10.12 -19.79 11.76
C GLY A 362 -10.03 -20.34 13.17
N TYR A 363 -8.81 -20.69 13.51
CA TYR A 363 -8.37 -21.07 14.85
C TYR A 363 -7.21 -20.15 15.25
N LYS A 364 -7.23 -19.68 16.49
CA LYS A 364 -6.16 -18.84 17.04
C LYS A 364 -5.86 -19.23 18.46
N ASN A 365 -4.57 -19.33 18.78
CA ASN A 365 -4.06 -19.36 20.14
C ASN A 365 -2.80 -18.47 20.25
N GLU A 366 -2.12 -18.50 21.40
CA GLU A 366 -0.94 -17.69 21.65
C GLU A 366 0.18 -17.88 20.60
N ASN A 367 0.35 -19.10 20.10
CA ASN A 367 1.47 -19.47 19.24
C ASN A 367 1.07 -19.82 17.80
N LEU A 368 -0.22 -19.95 17.51
CA LEU A 368 -0.71 -20.45 16.22
C LEU A 368 -1.98 -19.71 15.79
N THR A 369 -2.00 -19.27 14.54
CA THR A 369 -3.20 -18.83 13.84
C THR A 369 -3.31 -19.60 12.52
N VAL A 370 -4.45 -20.19 12.25
CA VAL A 370 -4.80 -20.81 10.98
C VAL A 370 -6.14 -20.25 10.53
N ALA A 371 -6.22 -19.78 9.30
CA ALA A 371 -7.46 -19.30 8.70
C ALA A 371 -7.67 -19.92 7.32
N ALA A 372 -8.92 -20.21 6.99
CA ALA A 372 -9.34 -20.56 5.64
C ALA A 372 -10.38 -19.54 5.18
N PHE A 373 -10.28 -19.08 3.94
CA PHE A 373 -11.17 -18.06 3.40
C PHE A 373 -11.67 -18.38 2.01
N ALA A 374 -12.82 -17.81 1.67
CA ALA A 374 -13.38 -17.77 0.33
C ALA A 374 -13.95 -16.38 0.04
N GLU A 375 -13.60 -15.80 -1.10
CA GLU A 375 -13.94 -14.44 -1.46
C GLU A 375 -14.49 -14.35 -2.88
N LYS A 376 -15.38 -13.38 -3.10
CA LYS A 376 -15.86 -12.99 -4.44
C LYS A 376 -15.90 -11.47 -4.55
N THR A 377 -15.22 -10.95 -5.59
CA THR A 377 -15.31 -9.53 -5.97
C THR A 377 -16.27 -9.37 -7.14
N ARG A 378 -17.07 -8.31 -7.08
CA ARG A 378 -17.92 -7.82 -8.17
C ARG A 378 -17.55 -6.39 -8.51
N ASN A 379 -17.91 -5.99 -9.73
CA ASN A 379 -17.57 -4.66 -10.27
C ASN A 379 -16.05 -4.41 -10.26
N PHE A 380 -15.24 -5.46 -10.42
CA PHE A 380 -13.80 -5.33 -10.52
C PHE A 380 -13.45 -4.39 -11.70
N ILE A 381 -12.73 -3.31 -11.39
CA ILE A 381 -12.39 -2.27 -12.36
C ILE A 381 -11.17 -2.71 -13.17
N LEU A 382 -11.31 -2.70 -14.49
CA LEU A 382 -10.26 -3.07 -15.42
C LEU A 382 -10.34 -2.23 -16.70
N ARG A 383 -9.37 -2.40 -17.59
CA ARG A 383 -9.41 -1.85 -18.96
C ARG A 383 -9.82 -2.92 -19.95
N ASP A 384 -10.80 -2.61 -20.77
CA ASP A 384 -11.26 -3.48 -21.84
C ASP A 384 -10.35 -3.41 -23.09
N SER A 385 -10.75 -4.10 -24.18
CA SER A 385 -9.98 -4.14 -25.44
C SER A 385 -9.79 -2.79 -26.13
N ASP A 386 -10.64 -1.82 -25.82
CA ASP A 386 -10.52 -0.43 -26.30
C ASP A 386 -9.71 0.44 -25.34
N ALA A 387 -9.16 -0.18 -24.28
CA ALA A 387 -8.48 0.45 -23.16
C ALA A 387 -9.37 1.39 -22.34
N PHE A 388 -10.71 1.18 -22.36
CA PHE A 388 -11.66 1.92 -21.57
C PHE A 388 -11.77 1.34 -20.16
N ASN A 389 -11.85 2.20 -19.17
CA ASN A 389 -12.11 1.80 -17.79
C ASN A 389 -13.57 1.34 -17.66
N VAL A 390 -13.77 0.12 -17.17
CA VAL A 390 -15.06 -0.53 -16.96
C VAL A 390 -15.09 -1.23 -15.61
N SER A 391 -16.28 -1.39 -15.00
CA SER A 391 -16.46 -1.99 -13.67
C SER A 391 -17.40 -3.20 -13.72
N ASP A 392 -17.22 -4.10 -14.68
CA ASP A 392 -18.04 -5.30 -14.83
C ASP A 392 -17.27 -6.62 -14.63
N GLY A 393 -16.00 -6.53 -14.23
CA GLY A 393 -15.18 -7.67 -13.88
C GLY A 393 -15.65 -8.38 -12.62
N ARG A 394 -15.27 -9.64 -12.49
CA ARG A 394 -15.51 -10.48 -11.32
C ARG A 394 -14.28 -11.33 -11.01
N THR A 395 -14.01 -11.52 -9.72
CA THR A 395 -12.95 -12.42 -9.29
C THR A 395 -13.41 -13.32 -8.15
N ARG A 396 -12.76 -14.45 -8.01
CA ARG A 396 -12.95 -15.36 -6.87
C ARG A 396 -11.60 -15.78 -6.30
N SER A 397 -11.54 -15.91 -4.99
CA SER A 397 -10.36 -16.35 -4.27
C SER A 397 -10.73 -17.38 -3.23
N VAL A 398 -9.88 -18.39 -3.08
CA VAL A 398 -9.97 -19.35 -1.96
C VAL A 398 -8.56 -19.63 -1.47
N GLY A 399 -8.38 -19.70 -0.17
CA GLY A 399 -7.05 -19.92 0.39
C GLY A 399 -7.03 -20.32 1.84
N VAL A 400 -5.82 -20.62 2.29
CA VAL A 400 -5.49 -20.89 3.69
C VAL A 400 -4.27 -20.06 4.08
N GLU A 401 -4.29 -19.57 5.30
CA GLU A 401 -3.20 -18.82 5.91
C GLU A 401 -2.77 -19.50 7.20
N PHE A 402 -1.48 -19.49 7.43
CA PHE A 402 -0.85 -20.05 8.63
C PHE A 402 0.14 -19.04 9.18
N SER A 403 0.09 -18.80 10.48
CA SER A 403 1.10 -18.07 11.23
C SER A 403 1.35 -18.79 12.54
N GLY A 404 2.58 -19.21 12.79
CA GLY A 404 2.90 -19.93 14.01
C GLY A 404 4.32 -19.68 14.48
N ASN A 405 4.53 -19.85 15.78
CA ASN A 405 5.87 -19.80 16.37
C ASN A 405 6.08 -20.91 17.40
N VAL A 406 7.34 -21.29 17.55
CA VAL A 406 7.76 -22.26 18.56
C VAL A 406 9.09 -21.85 19.15
N ASN A 407 9.20 -21.94 20.48
CA ASN A 407 10.43 -21.71 21.22
C ASN A 407 11.05 -23.05 21.61
N PHE A 408 12.33 -23.22 21.33
CA PHE A 408 13.10 -24.40 21.70
C PHE A 408 14.43 -23.98 22.35
N GLY A 409 14.45 -23.88 23.65
CA GLY A 409 15.58 -23.34 24.40
C GLY A 409 15.91 -21.90 24.02
N ALA A 410 17.12 -21.65 23.52
CA ALA A 410 17.57 -20.34 23.06
C ALA A 410 17.12 -20.01 21.62
N HIS A 411 16.42 -20.90 20.97
CA HIS A 411 15.99 -20.77 19.57
C HIS A 411 14.50 -20.48 19.49
N ARG A 412 14.12 -19.56 18.59
CA ARG A 412 12.75 -19.28 18.22
C ARG A 412 12.59 -19.46 16.72
N PHE A 413 11.54 -20.16 16.31
CA PHE A 413 11.15 -20.30 14.92
C PHE A 413 9.78 -19.66 14.72
N ASP A 414 9.68 -18.77 13.74
CA ASP A 414 8.42 -18.15 13.32
C ASP A 414 8.17 -18.53 11.87
N LEU A 415 7.00 -19.09 11.56
CA LEU A 415 6.55 -19.41 10.21
C LEU A 415 5.29 -18.65 9.89
N VAL A 416 5.30 -17.92 8.77
CA VAL A 416 4.11 -17.30 8.18
C VAL A 416 4.03 -17.79 6.74
N THR A 417 2.89 -18.34 6.34
CA THR A 417 2.70 -18.80 4.97
C THR A 417 1.23 -18.72 4.56
N SER A 418 1.01 -18.48 3.28
CA SER A 418 -0.31 -18.52 2.67
C SER A 418 -0.28 -19.30 1.38
N TYR A 419 -1.37 -20.02 1.12
CA TYR A 419 -1.65 -20.61 -0.18
C TYR A 419 -3.04 -20.18 -0.61
N ALA A 420 -3.15 -19.52 -1.77
CA ALA A 420 -4.42 -19.06 -2.29
C ALA A 420 -4.49 -19.18 -3.82
N GLU A 421 -5.68 -19.48 -4.32
CA GLU A 421 -6.01 -19.40 -5.73
C GLU A 421 -6.89 -18.19 -5.96
N HIS A 422 -6.37 -17.23 -6.71
CA HIS A 422 -7.09 -16.04 -7.17
C HIS A 422 -7.39 -16.20 -8.64
N LYS A 423 -8.68 -16.15 -9.04
CA LYS A 423 -9.12 -16.43 -10.41
C LYS A 423 -10.09 -15.40 -10.91
N TYR A 424 -10.04 -15.13 -12.20
CA TYR A 424 -11.10 -14.45 -12.92
C TYR A 424 -12.36 -15.32 -12.95
N ASP A 425 -13.55 -14.70 -12.86
CA ASP A 425 -14.88 -15.33 -12.86
C ASP A 425 -15.73 -14.74 -14.00
N PHE A 426 -15.11 -14.49 -15.16
CA PHE A 426 -15.73 -13.94 -16.38
C PHE A 426 -14.81 -14.07 -17.58
N ASP A 427 -15.39 -13.94 -18.79
CA ASP A 427 -14.68 -13.89 -20.06
C ASP A 427 -14.70 -12.48 -20.63
N ARG A 428 -13.53 -11.94 -21.05
CA ARG A 428 -13.43 -10.62 -21.68
C ARG A 428 -12.12 -10.42 -22.44
N ALA A 429 -12.19 -9.77 -23.60
CA ALA A 429 -11.02 -9.17 -24.22
C ALA A 429 -10.61 -7.90 -23.43
N ALA A 430 -9.33 -7.81 -23.07
CA ALA A 430 -8.77 -6.74 -22.25
C ALA A 430 -7.70 -5.92 -23.01
N ASP A 431 -7.24 -4.82 -22.39
CA ASP A 431 -6.19 -3.96 -22.96
C ASP A 431 -4.92 -4.77 -23.26
N GLY A 432 -4.12 -4.29 -24.20
CA GLY A 432 -2.87 -4.95 -24.59
C GLY A 432 -3.04 -6.21 -25.42
N ARG A 433 -4.24 -6.48 -25.96
CA ARG A 433 -4.64 -7.70 -26.69
C ARG A 433 -4.67 -8.94 -25.80
N GLU A 434 -4.91 -8.77 -24.53
CA GLU A 434 -5.09 -9.85 -23.59
C GLU A 434 -6.50 -10.42 -23.66
N GLN A 435 -6.64 -11.72 -23.36
CA GLN A 435 -7.92 -12.40 -23.22
C GLN A 435 -8.04 -12.93 -21.79
N ILE A 436 -8.94 -12.35 -21.02
CA ILE A 436 -9.39 -12.91 -19.76
C ILE A 436 -10.34 -14.06 -20.06
N SER A 437 -10.12 -15.22 -19.46
CA SER A 437 -11.04 -16.36 -19.50
C SER A 437 -11.43 -16.79 -18.10
N ASP A 438 -12.68 -17.20 -17.91
CA ASP A 438 -13.15 -17.74 -16.62
C ASP A 438 -12.26 -18.90 -16.18
N GLY A 439 -11.83 -18.84 -14.91
CA GLY A 439 -10.92 -19.80 -14.32
C GLY A 439 -9.43 -19.51 -14.50
N ASN A 440 -9.04 -18.55 -15.37
CA ASN A 440 -7.66 -18.07 -15.41
C ASN A 440 -7.27 -17.48 -14.04
N PHE A 441 -6.00 -17.70 -13.66
CA PHE A 441 -5.45 -17.05 -12.46
C PHE A 441 -5.30 -15.55 -12.69
N LEU A 442 -5.55 -14.76 -11.64
CA LEU A 442 -5.18 -13.36 -11.65
C LEU A 442 -3.67 -13.23 -11.88
N ASP A 443 -3.30 -12.35 -12.79
CA ASP A 443 -1.90 -12.03 -13.03
C ASP A 443 -1.27 -11.31 -11.84
N SER A 444 0.02 -11.51 -11.67
CA SER A 444 0.82 -10.96 -10.56
C SER A 444 0.35 -11.39 -9.17
N ALA A 445 -0.44 -12.46 -9.07
CA ALA A 445 -0.93 -13.05 -7.83
C ALA A 445 -0.27 -14.43 -7.57
N PRO A 446 0.82 -14.50 -6.78
CA PRO A 446 1.46 -15.78 -6.44
C PRO A 446 0.50 -16.64 -5.61
N ARG A 447 0.43 -17.93 -5.96
CA ARG A 447 -0.39 -18.89 -5.19
C ARG A 447 0.18 -19.21 -3.83
N TRP A 448 1.48 -19.08 -3.66
CA TRP A 448 2.18 -19.35 -2.42
C TRP A 448 3.09 -18.19 -2.05
N LEU A 449 2.99 -17.76 -0.81
CA LEU A 449 3.88 -16.82 -0.14
C LEU A 449 4.28 -17.43 1.20
N GLY A 450 5.56 -17.30 1.57
CA GLY A 450 6.01 -17.85 2.84
C GLY A 450 7.25 -17.17 3.39
N GLN A 451 7.36 -17.15 4.71
CA GLN A 451 8.51 -16.66 5.44
C GLN A 451 8.77 -17.57 6.63
N LEU A 452 9.99 -18.06 6.74
CA LEU A 452 10.50 -18.78 7.90
C LEU A 452 11.61 -17.95 8.54
N ARG A 453 11.48 -17.66 9.82
CA ARG A 453 12.48 -16.93 10.60
C ARG A 453 12.98 -17.82 11.72
N TRP A 454 14.28 -17.89 11.87
CA TRP A 454 14.98 -18.50 13.01
C TRP A 454 15.76 -17.43 13.74
N SER A 455 15.41 -17.19 14.99
CA SER A 455 16.12 -16.28 15.90
C SER A 455 16.83 -17.08 16.99
N SER A 456 18.01 -16.65 17.39
CA SER A 456 18.81 -17.32 18.42
C SER A 456 19.71 -16.34 19.15
N LYS A 457 19.81 -16.50 20.46
CA LYS A 457 20.78 -15.77 21.28
C LYS A 457 22.19 -16.32 21.06
N LEU A 458 23.15 -15.45 20.85
CA LEU A 458 24.59 -15.73 20.79
C LEU A 458 25.25 -15.22 22.09
N GLY A 459 25.16 -16.02 23.17
CA GLY A 459 25.54 -15.60 24.50
C GLY A 459 24.54 -14.61 25.10
N GLU A 460 25.02 -13.73 26.00
CA GLU A 460 24.18 -12.80 26.75
C GLU A 460 23.93 -11.46 26.05
N ARG A 461 24.78 -11.11 25.07
CA ARG A 461 24.84 -9.76 24.47
C ARG A 461 24.60 -9.72 22.98
N ALA A 462 24.40 -10.86 22.33
CA ALA A 462 24.14 -10.88 20.91
C ALA A 462 22.93 -11.74 20.57
N GLU A 463 22.24 -11.33 19.54
CA GLU A 463 21.14 -12.08 18.94
C GLU A 463 21.34 -12.14 17.43
N GLN A 464 20.99 -13.28 16.84
CA GLN A 464 20.99 -13.44 15.38
C GLN A 464 19.63 -13.89 14.89
N GLU A 465 19.38 -13.56 13.64
CA GLU A 465 18.16 -13.96 12.91
C GLU A 465 18.52 -14.38 11.49
N LEU A 466 18.04 -15.57 11.10
CA LEU A 466 18.00 -16.01 9.70
C LEU A 466 16.54 -15.97 9.22
N GLU A 467 16.32 -15.35 8.08
CA GLU A 467 15.00 -15.21 7.47
C GLU A 467 15.03 -15.73 6.05
N LEU A 468 14.25 -16.77 5.77
CA LEU A 468 14.01 -17.28 4.44
C LEU A 468 12.63 -16.82 3.98
N SER A 469 12.58 -16.00 2.93
CA SER A 469 11.35 -15.52 2.30
C SER A 469 11.20 -16.17 0.93
N GLY A 470 9.97 -16.53 0.56
CA GLY A 470 9.69 -17.16 -0.72
C GLY A 470 8.42 -16.66 -1.37
N VAL A 471 8.46 -16.53 -2.69
CA VAL A 471 7.36 -16.19 -3.58
C VAL A 471 7.19 -17.31 -4.60
N GLY A 472 6.00 -17.90 -4.66
CA GLY A 472 5.70 -18.96 -5.60
C GLY A 472 5.56 -18.47 -7.04
N SER A 473 5.64 -19.43 -7.97
CA SER A 473 5.44 -19.13 -9.37
C SER A 473 4.02 -18.63 -9.66
N HIS A 474 3.89 -17.65 -10.57
CA HIS A 474 2.61 -17.06 -10.93
C HIS A 474 2.60 -16.56 -12.38
N TYR A 475 1.40 -16.38 -12.93
CA TYR A 475 1.25 -15.76 -14.23
C TYR A 475 1.45 -14.24 -14.14
N VAL A 476 2.02 -13.66 -15.20
CA VAL A 476 2.35 -12.23 -15.29
C VAL A 476 1.54 -11.53 -16.37
N ASN A 477 0.49 -12.21 -16.89
CA ASN A 477 -0.52 -11.64 -17.78
C ASN A 477 -1.87 -12.34 -17.60
N ALA A 478 -2.96 -11.63 -17.89
CA ALA A 478 -4.32 -12.09 -17.66
C ALA A 478 -4.72 -13.30 -18.55
N ALA A 479 -4.09 -13.46 -19.71
CA ALA A 479 -4.29 -14.63 -20.59
C ALA A 479 -3.63 -15.91 -20.06
N ASN A 480 -2.84 -15.84 -18.99
CA ASN A 480 -2.09 -16.95 -18.41
C ASN A 480 -1.10 -17.64 -19.39
N THR A 481 -0.52 -16.87 -20.30
CA THR A 481 0.45 -17.36 -21.30
C THR A 481 1.91 -17.09 -20.94
N ALA A 482 2.17 -16.18 -20.01
CA ALA A 482 3.49 -15.83 -19.52
C ALA A 482 3.56 -16.01 -17.99
N LYS A 483 4.70 -16.49 -17.51
CA LYS A 483 4.87 -16.92 -16.11
C LYS A 483 6.19 -16.42 -15.54
N TYR A 484 6.20 -16.08 -14.27
CA TYR A 484 7.39 -15.90 -13.45
C TYR A 484 7.52 -17.10 -12.50
N ASP A 485 8.72 -17.67 -12.38
CA ASP A 485 8.91 -18.91 -11.63
C ASP A 485 8.97 -18.76 -10.11
N GLY A 486 9.00 -17.50 -9.63
CA GLY A 486 9.14 -17.20 -8.22
C GLY A 486 10.60 -17.20 -7.77
N HIS A 487 10.83 -17.09 -6.46
CA HIS A 487 12.18 -17.06 -5.88
C HIS A 487 12.16 -17.33 -4.38
N PHE A 488 13.37 -17.60 -3.83
CA PHE A 488 13.64 -17.66 -2.40
C PHE A 488 14.81 -16.77 -2.06
N VAL A 489 14.68 -15.99 -1.01
CA VAL A 489 15.72 -15.07 -0.53
C VAL A 489 16.06 -15.35 0.92
N LEU A 490 17.33 -15.57 1.22
CA LEU A 490 17.83 -15.77 2.58
C LEU A 490 18.49 -14.47 3.07
N ASN A 491 18.05 -13.96 4.20
CA ASN A 491 18.61 -12.81 4.90
C ASN A 491 19.20 -13.25 6.24
N TRP A 492 20.25 -12.57 6.68
CA TRP A 492 20.87 -12.77 8.00
C TRP A 492 21.10 -11.44 8.68
N ARG A 493 20.78 -11.40 9.99
CA ARG A 493 20.94 -10.23 10.84
C ARG A 493 21.59 -10.64 12.14
N VAL A 494 22.49 -9.78 12.65
CA VAL A 494 23.10 -9.90 13.99
C VAL A 494 23.00 -8.56 14.67
N GLN A 495 22.57 -8.56 15.93
CA GLN A 495 22.59 -7.42 16.82
C GLN A 495 23.47 -7.75 18.02
N TRP A 496 24.39 -6.87 18.36
CA TRP A 496 25.32 -7.02 19.45
C TRP A 496 25.27 -5.81 20.37
N GLN A 497 24.88 -6.05 21.62
CA GLN A 497 24.90 -5.05 22.68
C GLN A 497 26.35 -4.89 23.17
N ALA A 498 27.11 -3.99 22.55
CA ALA A 498 28.53 -3.77 22.86
C ALA A 498 28.73 -3.19 24.25
N THR A 499 27.84 -2.27 24.67
CA THR A 499 27.73 -1.74 26.04
C THR A 499 26.26 -1.59 26.42
N GLU A 500 25.95 -1.15 27.65
CA GLU A 500 24.56 -0.87 28.06
C GLU A 500 23.87 0.20 27.15
N LYS A 501 24.66 1.08 26.55
CA LYS A 501 24.18 2.20 25.73
C LYS A 501 24.45 2.04 24.24
N ALA A 502 25.32 1.12 23.82
CA ALA A 502 25.78 0.98 22.45
C ALA A 502 25.41 -0.38 21.88
N GLU A 503 24.71 -0.38 20.76
CA GLU A 503 24.38 -1.55 19.95
C GLU A 503 25.05 -1.44 18.57
N ILE A 504 25.58 -2.55 18.07
CA ILE A 504 26.12 -2.69 16.73
C ILE A 504 25.28 -3.75 16.01
N SER A 505 24.93 -3.48 14.77
CA SER A 505 24.16 -4.39 13.93
C SER A 505 24.86 -4.69 12.60
N LEU A 506 24.81 -5.94 12.17
CA LEU A 506 25.19 -6.39 10.84
C LEU A 506 23.97 -7.01 10.16
N ARG A 507 23.67 -6.57 8.94
CA ARG A 507 22.64 -7.19 8.11
C ARG A 507 23.27 -7.63 6.79
N VAL A 508 23.06 -8.88 6.42
CA VAL A 508 23.40 -9.44 5.12
C VAL A 508 22.10 -9.80 4.42
N MET A 509 21.70 -9.00 3.46
CA MET A 509 20.51 -9.23 2.67
C MET A 509 20.87 -10.07 1.46
N ASN A 510 19.97 -10.99 1.07
CA ASN A 510 20.19 -11.91 -0.04
C ASN A 510 21.54 -12.67 0.08
N VAL A 511 21.72 -13.41 1.17
CA VAL A 511 22.97 -14.13 1.52
C VAL A 511 23.45 -15.03 0.38
N LEU A 512 22.53 -15.65 -0.35
CA LEU A 512 22.85 -16.60 -1.43
C LEU A 512 23.12 -15.92 -2.78
N ASP A 513 22.97 -14.58 -2.87
CA ASP A 513 23.10 -13.78 -4.09
C ASP A 513 22.13 -14.24 -5.20
N GLU A 514 20.92 -14.60 -4.80
CA GLU A 514 19.84 -15.01 -5.70
C GLU A 514 19.52 -13.87 -6.67
N ARG A 515 19.36 -14.19 -7.95
CA ARG A 515 18.96 -13.25 -8.98
C ARG A 515 17.46 -13.40 -9.23
N TYR A 516 16.69 -12.41 -8.85
CA TYR A 516 15.24 -12.42 -8.94
C TYR A 516 14.71 -11.04 -9.34
N ALA A 517 13.41 -10.97 -9.61
CA ALA A 517 12.72 -9.73 -9.88
C ALA A 517 11.77 -9.40 -8.73
N ASP A 518 11.80 -8.14 -8.26
CA ASP A 518 10.83 -7.61 -7.30
C ASP A 518 9.44 -7.50 -7.93
N ARG A 519 9.39 -7.29 -9.25
CA ARG A 519 8.17 -7.27 -10.03
C ARG A 519 8.44 -7.84 -11.41
N ALA A 520 7.51 -8.65 -11.90
CA ALA A 520 7.45 -9.15 -13.26
C ALA A 520 6.07 -8.87 -13.86
N ASP A 521 6.03 -8.44 -15.11
CA ASP A 521 4.82 -8.36 -15.91
C ASP A 521 5.09 -8.72 -17.38
N PHE A 522 4.04 -8.96 -18.15
CA PHE A 522 4.12 -9.25 -19.57
C PHE A 522 3.12 -8.38 -20.32
N ALA A 523 3.58 -7.57 -21.24
CA ALA A 523 2.71 -6.73 -22.05
C ALA A 523 3.29 -6.54 -23.45
N PHE A 524 2.39 -6.39 -24.44
CA PHE A 524 2.73 -6.23 -25.85
C PHE A 524 3.68 -7.32 -26.39
N GLY A 525 3.54 -8.55 -25.88
CA GLY A 525 4.35 -9.70 -26.29
C GLY A 525 5.75 -9.78 -25.68
N ASN A 526 6.06 -8.98 -24.66
CA ASN A 526 7.37 -8.93 -24.04
C ASN A 526 7.31 -9.08 -22.52
N TYR A 527 8.24 -9.86 -21.96
CA TYR A 527 8.49 -9.87 -20.52
C TYR A 527 9.16 -8.57 -20.07
N ARG A 528 8.76 -8.07 -18.92
CA ARG A 528 9.28 -6.86 -18.29
C ARG A 528 9.54 -7.14 -16.81
N TYR A 529 10.74 -6.78 -16.34
CA TYR A 529 11.15 -7.06 -14.97
C TYR A 529 11.73 -5.83 -14.30
N PHE A 530 11.51 -5.71 -13.00
CA PHE A 530 12.25 -4.83 -12.11
C PHE A 530 13.23 -5.71 -11.31
N PRO A 531 14.52 -5.76 -11.71
CA PRO A 531 15.50 -6.62 -11.07
C PRO A 531 15.71 -6.23 -9.62
N ALA A 532 15.70 -7.23 -8.74
CA ALA A 532 15.97 -7.05 -7.33
C ALA A 532 17.45 -6.82 -7.03
N LEU A 533 17.72 -6.39 -5.81
CA LEU A 533 19.07 -6.11 -5.33
C LEU A 533 19.87 -7.42 -5.15
N PRO A 534 21.17 -7.45 -5.48
CA PRO A 534 22.05 -8.58 -5.18
C PRO A 534 22.32 -8.68 -3.68
N ARG A 535 23.25 -9.55 -3.27
CA ARG A 535 23.71 -9.61 -1.89
C ARG A 535 24.26 -8.27 -1.41
N GLN A 536 23.81 -7.86 -0.22
CA GLN A 536 24.15 -6.57 0.37
C GLN A 536 24.57 -6.72 1.82
N PHE A 537 25.50 -5.88 2.26
CA PHE A 537 26.01 -5.82 3.62
C PHE A 537 25.73 -4.43 4.20
N TYR A 538 25.11 -4.38 5.35
CA TYR A 538 24.83 -3.14 6.09
C TYR A 538 25.44 -3.24 7.47
N LEU A 539 26.15 -2.19 7.88
CA LEU A 539 26.70 -2.03 9.23
C LEU A 539 26.01 -0.87 9.90
N GLY A 540 25.42 -1.13 11.07
CA GLY A 540 24.73 -0.14 11.87
C GLY A 540 25.35 0.02 13.25
N ALA A 541 25.23 1.21 13.82
CA ALA A 541 25.52 1.50 15.23
C ALA A 541 24.41 2.38 15.80
N ARG A 542 23.96 2.06 17.01
CA ARG A 542 22.98 2.82 17.77
C ARG A 542 23.54 3.14 19.13
N TYR A 543 23.35 4.38 19.58
CA TYR A 543 23.80 4.84 20.89
C TYR A 543 22.65 5.56 21.61
N THR A 544 22.36 5.12 22.85
CA THR A 544 21.40 5.78 23.74
C THR A 544 22.14 6.81 24.58
N LEU A 545 21.72 8.07 24.46
CA LEU A 545 22.22 9.19 25.25
C LEU A 545 21.55 9.21 26.63
N ASP A 546 22.18 9.89 27.60
CA ASP A 546 21.62 10.10 28.95
C ASP A 546 20.42 11.01 28.90
#